data_134b1061043ab534803a246737dd68eb
#
_entry.id   134b1061043ab534803a246737dd68eb
#
_cell.length_a   1.000
_cell.length_b   1.000
_cell.length_c   1.000
_cell.angle_alpha   90.00
_cell.angle_beta   90.00
_cell.angle_gamma   90.00
#
_symmetry.space_group_name_H-M   'P 1'
#
loop_
_entity.id
_entity.type
_entity.pdbx_description
1 polymer ?
#
loop_
_entity_poly.entity_id
_entity_poly.type
_entity_poly.pdbx_seq_one_letter_code
_entity_poly.pdbx_strand_id
1 'polypeptide(L)'
;MARKTKQYGRLPGDPTKDEMIERIIRVDQAGEYGAKRIYEGQLAVLGDTKDGPILKEMAAAEEKHLDAFNKMVIERRVRPSALTPLWHVAGFALGAGTALLGREAAMACTVAVEEVIEEHYA
;
A
#
# COMPACT_ATOMS: atom_id res chain seq x y z
N MET A 1 26.96 -7.08 -0.07
CA MET A 1 27.45 -8.06 -1.02
C MET A 1 26.28 -8.86 -1.57
N ALA A 2 26.09 -8.79 -2.88
CA ALA A 2 25.04 -9.57 -3.50
C ALA A 2 25.33 -11.07 -3.32
N ARG A 3 24.52 -11.72 -2.52
CA ARG A 3 24.60 -13.14 -2.34
C ARG A 3 24.11 -13.82 -3.61
N LYS A 4 24.97 -14.51 -4.31
CA LYS A 4 24.50 -15.38 -5.38
C LYS A 4 23.57 -16.41 -4.76
N THR A 5 22.28 -16.23 -4.92
CA THR A 5 21.31 -17.27 -4.61
C THR A 5 21.59 -18.43 -5.57
N LYS A 6 21.95 -19.57 -5.00
CA LYS A 6 21.95 -20.79 -5.78
C LYS A 6 20.54 -20.98 -6.33
N GLN A 7 20.43 -20.98 -7.65
CA GLN A 7 19.16 -21.31 -8.27
C GLN A 7 18.95 -22.82 -8.11
N TYR A 8 18.24 -23.17 -7.06
CA TYR A 8 17.70 -24.52 -6.97
C TYR A 8 16.48 -24.61 -7.89
N GLY A 9 16.32 -25.71 -8.57
CA GLY A 9 15.07 -26.01 -9.25
C GLY A 9 13.90 -25.93 -8.28
N ARG A 10 12.71 -25.68 -8.81
CA ARG A 10 11.48 -25.62 -8.04
C ARG A 10 11.27 -26.95 -7.29
N LEU A 11 11.04 -26.86 -5.99
CA LEU A 11 10.72 -28.01 -5.15
C LEU A 11 9.21 -28.26 -5.14
N PRO A 12 8.76 -29.50 -4.82
CA PRO A 12 7.34 -29.77 -4.64
C PRO A 12 6.74 -28.84 -3.57
N GLY A 13 5.64 -28.21 -3.89
CA GLY A 13 4.97 -27.24 -3.01
C GLY A 13 5.40 -25.79 -3.21
N ASP A 14 6.45 -25.55 -3.96
CA ASP A 14 6.86 -24.19 -4.31
C ASP A 14 5.86 -23.56 -5.28
N PRO A 15 5.57 -22.26 -5.14
CA PRO A 15 4.73 -21.57 -6.12
C PRO A 15 5.42 -21.51 -7.48
N THR A 16 4.62 -21.57 -8.55
CA THR A 16 5.11 -21.32 -9.90
C THR A 16 5.51 -19.85 -10.04
N LYS A 17 6.25 -19.52 -11.11
CA LYS A 17 6.58 -18.15 -11.42
C LYS A 17 5.33 -17.27 -11.53
N ASP A 18 4.28 -17.75 -12.20
CA ASP A 18 3.03 -17.03 -12.34
C ASP A 18 2.32 -16.85 -11.00
N GLU A 19 2.29 -17.88 -10.16
CA GLU A 19 1.74 -17.78 -8.81
C GLU A 19 2.49 -16.76 -7.94
N MET A 20 3.83 -16.71 -8.07
CA MET A 20 4.64 -15.70 -7.38
C MET A 20 4.29 -14.29 -7.84
N ILE A 21 4.16 -14.07 -9.14
CA ILE A 21 3.78 -12.77 -9.70
C ILE A 21 2.40 -12.36 -9.20
N GLU A 22 1.45 -13.29 -9.17
CA GLU A 22 0.10 -13.03 -8.64
C GLU A 22 0.13 -12.60 -7.16
N ARG A 23 0.95 -13.27 -6.36
CA ARG A 23 1.12 -12.91 -4.94
C ARG A 23 1.71 -11.52 -4.76
N ILE A 24 2.75 -11.20 -5.55
CA ILE A 24 3.39 -9.88 -5.52
C ILE A 24 2.38 -8.79 -5.87
N ILE A 25 1.65 -8.96 -6.95
CA ILE A 25 0.63 -7.99 -7.39
C ILE A 25 -0.45 -7.83 -6.32
N ARG A 26 -0.91 -8.92 -5.72
CA ARG A 26 -1.94 -8.88 -4.67
C ARG A 26 -1.48 -8.10 -3.45
N VAL A 27 -0.25 -8.35 -3.00
CA VAL A 27 0.31 -7.66 -1.83
C VAL A 27 0.56 -6.19 -2.12
N ASP A 28 1.12 -5.88 -3.28
CA ASP A 28 1.39 -4.50 -3.68
C ASP A 28 0.09 -3.71 -3.85
N GLN A 29 -0.92 -4.30 -4.47
CA GLN A 29 -2.23 -3.69 -4.60
C GLN A 29 -2.86 -3.42 -3.22
N ALA A 30 -2.79 -4.39 -2.31
CA ALA A 30 -3.30 -4.22 -0.95
C ALA A 30 -2.55 -3.12 -0.19
N GLY A 31 -1.23 -3.03 -0.35
CA GLY A 31 -0.40 -1.99 0.26
C GLY A 31 -0.77 -0.59 -0.23
N GLU A 32 -0.91 -0.42 -1.54
CA GLU A 32 -1.32 0.86 -2.12
C GLU A 32 -2.74 1.26 -1.73
N TYR A 33 -3.64 0.28 -1.68
CA TYR A 33 -5.02 0.49 -1.21
C TYR A 33 -5.05 0.95 0.25
N GLY A 34 -4.29 0.30 1.12
CA GLY A 34 -4.16 0.69 2.51
C GLY A 34 -3.60 2.09 2.68
N ALA A 35 -2.56 2.44 1.93
CA ALA A 35 -1.98 3.78 1.93
C ALA A 35 -3.01 4.84 1.50
N LYS A 36 -3.78 4.57 0.46
CA LYS A 36 -4.86 5.47 0.02
C LYS A 36 -5.86 5.72 1.15
N ARG A 37 -6.27 4.68 1.85
CA ARG A 37 -7.21 4.82 2.97
C ARG A 37 -6.62 5.63 4.12
N ILE A 38 -5.34 5.47 4.41
CA ILE A 38 -4.64 6.25 5.43
C ILE A 38 -4.69 7.74 5.05
N TYR A 39 -4.37 8.10 3.83
CA TYR A 39 -4.46 9.48 3.36
C TYR A 39 -5.87 10.03 3.41
N GLU A 40 -6.87 9.23 3.06
CA GLU A 40 -8.27 9.63 3.16
C GLU A 40 -8.65 9.93 4.62
N GLY A 41 -8.19 9.11 5.57
CA GLY A 41 -8.39 9.35 7.00
C GLY A 41 -7.71 10.64 7.48
N GLN A 42 -6.47 10.88 7.05
CA GLN A 42 -5.74 12.11 7.36
C GLN A 42 -6.46 13.34 6.80
N LEU A 43 -6.94 13.26 5.57
CA LEU A 43 -7.69 14.35 4.93
C LEU A 43 -9.02 14.64 5.63
N ALA A 44 -9.67 13.63 6.18
CA ALA A 44 -10.91 13.82 6.93
C ALA A 44 -10.70 14.72 8.16
N VAL A 45 -9.50 14.67 8.74
CA VAL A 45 -9.16 15.47 9.95
C VAL A 45 -8.42 16.75 9.57
N LEU A 46 -7.45 16.69 8.65
CA LEU A 46 -6.54 17.78 8.34
C LEU A 46 -6.80 18.47 7.00
N GLY A 47 -7.83 18.03 6.25
CA GLY A 47 -8.10 18.54 4.91
C GLY A 47 -8.33 20.04 4.82
N ASP A 48 -8.91 20.64 5.84
CA ASP A 48 -9.19 22.07 5.91
C ASP A 48 -8.08 22.87 6.61
N THR A 49 -6.98 22.24 6.94
CA THR A 49 -5.80 22.89 7.53
C THR A 49 -4.79 23.25 6.44
N LYS A 50 -3.73 23.97 6.84
CA LYS A 50 -2.60 24.31 5.95
C LYS A 50 -1.91 23.10 5.34
N ASP A 51 -2.04 21.92 5.95
CA ASP A 51 -1.46 20.67 5.47
C ASP A 51 -2.37 19.94 4.46
N GLY A 52 -3.62 20.39 4.30
CA GLY A 52 -4.59 19.80 3.38
C GLY A 52 -4.10 19.69 1.94
N PRO A 53 -3.56 20.76 1.33
CA PRO A 53 -3.08 20.69 -0.05
C PRO A 53 -2.00 19.65 -0.29
N ILE A 54 -1.02 19.51 0.59
CA ILE A 54 0.04 18.51 0.45
C ILE A 54 -0.50 17.09 0.63
N LEU A 55 -1.44 16.89 1.55
CA LEU A 55 -2.09 15.60 1.75
C LEU A 55 -2.93 15.20 0.54
N LYS A 56 -3.61 16.15 -0.10
CA LYS A 56 -4.37 15.91 -1.34
C LYS A 56 -3.45 15.49 -2.48
N GLU A 57 -2.30 16.13 -2.59
CA GLU A 57 -1.29 15.80 -3.60
C GLU A 57 -0.75 14.38 -3.38
N MET A 58 -0.42 14.03 -2.14
CA MET A 58 0.06 12.70 -1.79
C MET A 58 -1.00 11.63 -2.03
N ALA A 59 -2.26 11.91 -1.68
CA ALA A 59 -3.38 11.01 -1.94
C ALA A 59 -3.60 10.80 -3.43
N ALA A 60 -3.46 11.84 -4.26
CA ALA A 60 -3.58 11.74 -5.71
C ALA A 60 -2.46 10.89 -6.31
N ALA A 61 -1.24 10.99 -5.80
CA ALA A 61 -0.13 10.14 -6.23
C ALA A 61 -0.38 8.67 -5.89
N GLU A 62 -0.87 8.38 -4.70
CA GLU A 62 -1.23 7.01 -4.30
C GLU A 62 -2.37 6.45 -5.15
N GLU A 63 -3.34 7.28 -5.52
CA GLU A 63 -4.43 6.85 -6.39
C GLU A 63 -3.93 6.40 -7.76
N LYS A 64 -2.94 7.08 -8.32
CA LYS A 64 -2.29 6.67 -9.58
C LYS A 64 -1.59 5.33 -9.44
N HIS A 65 -0.87 5.12 -8.34
CA HIS A 65 -0.21 3.84 -8.06
C HIS A 65 -1.24 2.72 -7.92
N LEU A 66 -2.30 2.98 -7.17
CA LEU A 66 -3.38 2.02 -6.98
C LEU A 66 -4.06 1.65 -8.30
N ASP A 67 -4.33 2.64 -9.16
CA ASP A 67 -4.93 2.41 -10.48
C ASP A 67 -4.06 1.51 -11.34
N ALA A 68 -2.73 1.69 -11.29
CA ALA A 68 -1.79 0.84 -12.00
C ALA A 68 -1.88 -0.61 -11.52
N PHE A 69 -1.91 -0.84 -10.22
CA PHE A 69 -2.04 -2.19 -9.65
C PHE A 69 -3.42 -2.79 -9.88
N ASN A 70 -4.48 -2.00 -9.80
CA ASN A 70 -5.83 -2.45 -10.12
C ASN A 70 -5.93 -2.93 -11.57
N LYS A 71 -5.27 -2.23 -12.47
CA LYS A 71 -5.18 -2.62 -13.88
C LYS A 71 -4.48 -3.96 -14.05
N MET A 72 -3.35 -4.16 -13.35
CA MET A 72 -2.63 -5.43 -13.35
C MET A 72 -3.48 -6.57 -12.79
N VAL A 73 -4.23 -6.31 -11.73
CA VAL A 73 -5.15 -7.27 -11.11
C VAL A 73 -6.18 -7.75 -12.13
N ILE A 74 -6.76 -6.82 -12.88
CA ILE A 74 -7.75 -7.12 -13.92
C ILE A 74 -7.12 -7.87 -15.09
N GLU A 75 -6.02 -7.35 -15.63
CA GLU A 75 -5.34 -7.93 -16.81
C GLU A 75 -4.83 -9.34 -16.56
N ARG A 76 -4.31 -9.60 -15.37
CA ARG A 76 -3.76 -10.90 -14.98
C ARG A 76 -4.77 -11.80 -14.27
N ARG A 77 -6.00 -11.32 -14.06
CA ARG A 77 -7.06 -12.03 -13.34
C ARG A 77 -6.61 -12.51 -11.95
N VAL A 78 -5.87 -11.66 -11.27
CA VAL A 78 -5.41 -11.91 -9.90
C VAL A 78 -6.56 -11.64 -8.94
N ARG A 79 -6.75 -12.55 -7.96
CA ARG A 79 -7.74 -12.31 -6.90
C ARG A 79 -7.17 -11.26 -5.93
N PRO A 80 -7.91 -10.16 -5.66
CA PRO A 80 -7.50 -9.19 -4.64
C PRO A 80 -7.42 -9.83 -3.25
N SER A 81 -6.74 -9.15 -2.32
CA SER A 81 -6.63 -9.64 -0.94
C SER A 81 -8.01 -9.83 -0.31
N ALA A 82 -8.21 -10.97 0.35
CA ALA A 82 -9.42 -11.23 1.13
C ALA A 82 -9.55 -10.27 2.32
N LEU A 83 -8.44 -9.63 2.73
CA LEU A 83 -8.38 -8.66 3.83
C LEU A 83 -8.70 -7.22 3.39
N THR A 84 -9.06 -7.00 2.13
CA THR A 84 -9.38 -5.65 1.63
C THR A 84 -10.43 -4.93 2.48
N PRO A 85 -11.55 -5.54 2.90
CA PRO A 85 -12.49 -4.87 3.79
C PRO A 85 -11.88 -4.44 5.13
N LEU A 86 -10.95 -5.23 5.66
CA LEU A 86 -10.22 -4.89 6.88
C LEU A 86 -9.30 -3.68 6.64
N TRP A 87 -8.56 -3.66 5.54
CA TRP A 87 -7.70 -2.53 5.18
C TRP A 87 -8.49 -1.27 4.91
N HIS A 88 -9.70 -1.42 4.37
CA HIS A 88 -10.59 -0.29 4.13
C HIS A 88 -10.91 0.47 5.41
N VAL A 89 -11.27 -0.25 6.45
CA VAL A 89 -11.62 0.34 7.76
C VAL A 89 -10.36 0.73 8.55
N ALA A 90 -9.41 -0.19 8.67
CA ALA A 90 -8.20 0.01 9.48
C ALA A 90 -7.31 1.10 8.93
N GLY A 91 -7.17 1.20 7.61
CA GLY A 91 -6.36 2.24 6.96
C GLY A 91 -6.93 3.62 7.26
N PHE A 92 -8.24 3.80 7.07
CA PHE A 92 -8.90 5.07 7.38
C PHE A 92 -8.77 5.41 8.87
N ALA A 93 -9.03 4.45 9.75
CA ALA A 93 -8.93 4.64 11.19
C ALA A 93 -7.50 5.04 11.62
N LEU A 94 -6.48 4.41 11.05
CA LEU A 94 -5.08 4.75 11.32
C LEU A 94 -4.76 6.17 10.86
N GLY A 95 -5.20 6.53 9.65
CA GLY A 95 -5.00 7.88 9.12
C GLY A 95 -5.68 8.94 9.96
N ALA A 96 -6.97 8.78 10.23
CA ALA A 96 -7.74 9.71 11.04
C ALA A 96 -7.22 9.77 12.49
N GLY A 97 -6.92 8.61 13.09
CA GLY A 97 -6.41 8.53 14.45
C GLY A 97 -5.07 9.23 14.64
N THR A 98 -4.11 9.02 13.73
CA THR A 98 -2.82 9.71 13.79
C THR A 98 -2.97 11.20 13.54
N ALA A 99 -3.85 11.60 12.64
CA ALA A 99 -4.14 13.02 12.37
C ALA A 99 -4.76 13.73 13.58
N LEU A 100 -5.62 13.04 14.32
CA LEU A 100 -6.19 13.58 15.56
C LEU A 100 -5.14 13.80 16.64
N LEU A 101 -4.03 13.04 16.62
CA LEU A 101 -2.90 13.24 17.52
C LEU A 101 -2.02 14.42 17.10
N GLY A 102 -2.23 14.96 15.92
CA GLY A 102 -1.54 16.12 15.39
C GLY A 102 -0.80 15.86 14.09
N ARG A 103 -0.38 16.95 13.47
CA ARG A 103 0.33 16.92 12.18
C ARG A 103 1.57 16.02 12.21
N GLU A 104 2.35 16.09 13.28
CA GLU A 104 3.59 15.33 13.41
C GLU A 104 3.34 13.82 13.44
N ALA A 105 2.31 13.39 14.17
CA ALA A 105 1.92 11.98 14.22
C ALA A 105 1.41 11.50 12.86
N ALA A 106 0.63 12.32 12.15
CA ALA A 106 0.17 12.01 10.81
C ALA A 106 1.34 11.84 9.83
N MET A 107 2.31 12.76 9.86
CA MET A 107 3.49 12.68 9.00
C MET A 107 4.39 11.50 9.34
N ALA A 108 4.56 11.18 10.62
CA ALA A 108 5.29 9.99 11.06
C ALA A 108 4.63 8.70 10.57
N CYS A 109 3.31 8.63 10.59
CA CYS A 109 2.56 7.51 10.04
C CYS A 109 2.81 7.37 8.55
N THR A 110 2.75 8.46 7.80
CA THR A 110 3.01 8.49 6.36
C THR A 110 4.41 7.98 6.03
N VAL A 111 5.43 8.46 6.73
CA VAL A 111 6.82 8.02 6.53
C VAL A 111 6.94 6.52 6.78
N ALA A 112 6.38 6.02 7.86
CA ALA A 112 6.44 4.59 8.20
C ALA A 112 5.77 3.72 7.13
N VAL A 113 4.62 4.14 6.61
CA VAL A 113 3.89 3.41 5.57
C VAL A 113 4.68 3.39 4.26
N GLU A 114 5.22 4.53 3.85
CA GLU A 114 6.01 4.62 2.63
C GLU A 114 7.30 3.80 2.72
N GLU A 115 7.96 3.77 3.85
CA GLU A 115 9.13 2.92 4.08
C GLU A 115 8.82 1.44 3.91
N VAL A 116 7.70 0.98 4.46
CA VAL A 116 7.26 -0.41 4.31
C VAL A 116 6.97 -0.74 2.84
N ILE A 117 6.29 0.15 2.12
CA ILE A 117 5.99 -0.03 0.70
C ILE A 117 7.29 -0.09 -0.11
N GLU A 118 8.22 0.84 0.12
CA GLU A 118 9.51 0.85 -0.57
C GLU A 118 10.32 -0.42 -0.34
N GLU A 119 10.39 -0.90 0.90
CA GLU A 119 11.06 -2.16 1.23
C GLU A 119 10.45 -3.33 0.46
N HIS A 120 9.14 -3.33 0.29
CA HIS A 120 8.45 -4.39 -0.41
C HIS A 120 8.77 -4.40 -1.92
N TYR A 121 9.02 -3.22 -2.50
CA TYR A 121 9.36 -3.09 -3.92
C TYR A 121 10.85 -3.32 -4.20
N ALA A 122 11.68 -3.30 -3.20
CA ALA A 122 13.15 -3.43 -3.35
C ALA A 122 13.61 -4.89 -3.61
#